data_fc2333f3512dae9b40b30d526a585bb5
#
_entry.id   fc2333f3512dae9b40b30d526a585bb5
#
_cell.length_a   1.000
_cell.length_b   1.000
_cell.length_c   1.000
_cell.angle_alpha   90.00
_cell.angle_beta   90.00
_cell.angle_gamma   90.00
#
_symmetry.space_group_name_H-M   'P 1'
#
loop_
_entity.id
_entity.type
_entity.pdbx_description
1 polymer ?
#
loop_
_entity_poly.entity_id
_entity_poly.type
_entity_poly.pdbx_seq_one_letter_code
_entity_poly.pdbx_strand_id
1 'polypeptide(L)'
;GMRLAQEFSPQLNVITYSIKSNAINIGLYINATNIKHVADETSFEIESSWGKAKLKTRLFGKFNISNLLAVMGALLASDVEFNKAVNAISEVSTVPGRMEFITPKKNSRRKSSPAVVIDYAHTPQALINVLKVLRAHCVGKLWCVFGCGGNRDQGKRKLMAQAVEKHADVAVVTDDNPRFEDPEEITNEIQLGFSSSSSYSLIHDRQKAIEYAIRHAGVEDMVLIAGKGHEAVQIVKGNHLPFDDKQVAIDILQEAL
;
A
#
# COMPACT_ATOMS: atom_id res chain seq x y z
N GLY A 1 -14.70 -11.77 -13.51
CA GLY A 1 -15.61 -12.11 -12.39
C GLY A 1 -17.00 -12.48 -12.88
N MET A 2 -17.77 -11.54 -13.49
CA MET A 2 -19.17 -11.78 -13.92
C MET A 2 -19.33 -12.99 -14.86
N ARG A 3 -18.47 -13.12 -15.90
CA ARG A 3 -18.52 -14.26 -16.81
C ARG A 3 -18.39 -15.60 -16.07
N LEU A 4 -17.41 -15.72 -15.19
CA LEU A 4 -17.20 -16.91 -14.37
C LEU A 4 -18.40 -17.18 -13.45
N ALA A 5 -18.93 -16.14 -12.81
CA ALA A 5 -20.09 -16.30 -11.94
C ALA A 5 -21.32 -16.82 -12.69
N GLN A 6 -21.59 -16.32 -13.91
CA GLN A 6 -22.67 -16.81 -14.77
C GLN A 6 -22.47 -18.26 -15.22
N GLU A 7 -21.23 -18.63 -15.55
CA GLU A 7 -20.88 -19.96 -16.03
C GLU A 7 -21.03 -21.03 -14.93
N PHE A 8 -20.62 -20.72 -13.70
CA PHE A 8 -20.60 -21.67 -12.59
C PHE A 8 -21.81 -21.62 -11.65
N SER A 9 -22.64 -20.55 -11.69
CA SER A 9 -23.79 -20.42 -10.78
C SER A 9 -24.82 -21.56 -10.87
N PRO A 10 -25.02 -22.25 -12.01
CA PRO A 10 -25.91 -23.41 -12.06
C PRO A 10 -25.37 -24.66 -11.36
N GLN A 11 -24.07 -24.74 -11.10
CA GLN A 11 -23.37 -25.93 -10.62
C GLN A 11 -22.79 -25.76 -9.23
N LEU A 12 -22.53 -24.51 -8.80
CA LEU A 12 -21.85 -24.16 -7.55
C LEU A 12 -22.61 -23.07 -6.80
N ASN A 13 -22.45 -23.06 -5.48
CA ASN A 13 -22.86 -21.91 -4.65
C ASN A 13 -21.91 -20.74 -4.88
N VAL A 14 -22.27 -19.84 -5.77
CA VAL A 14 -21.45 -18.67 -6.12
C VAL A 14 -21.79 -17.49 -5.21
N ILE A 15 -20.78 -16.93 -4.57
CA ILE A 15 -20.88 -15.67 -3.83
C ILE A 15 -20.15 -14.60 -4.64
N THR A 16 -20.86 -13.57 -5.04
CA THR A 16 -20.28 -12.39 -5.70
C THR A 16 -20.08 -11.26 -4.71
N TYR A 17 -19.02 -10.46 -4.88
CA TYR A 17 -18.83 -9.26 -4.06
C TYR A 17 -18.41 -8.06 -4.91
N SER A 18 -18.80 -6.86 -4.48
CA SER A 18 -18.53 -5.63 -5.22
C SER A 18 -18.45 -4.40 -4.31
N ILE A 19 -17.64 -3.44 -4.77
CA ILE A 19 -17.56 -2.09 -4.20
C ILE A 19 -18.15 -1.03 -5.16
N LYS A 20 -18.82 -1.46 -6.24
CA LYS A 20 -19.45 -0.59 -7.24
C LYS A 20 -20.90 -0.38 -6.90
N SER A 21 -21.38 0.86 -7.04
CA SER A 21 -22.80 1.23 -6.81
C SER A 21 -23.79 0.48 -7.70
N ASN A 22 -23.36 0.09 -8.91
CA ASN A 22 -24.19 -0.61 -9.89
C ASN A 22 -23.74 -2.07 -10.03
N ALA A 23 -23.57 -2.78 -8.89
CA ALA A 23 -23.21 -4.17 -8.91
C ALA A 23 -24.35 -5.04 -9.45
N ILE A 24 -24.01 -5.93 -10.39
CA ILE A 24 -24.93 -6.97 -10.84
C ILE A 24 -24.72 -8.17 -9.90
N ASN A 25 -25.77 -8.53 -9.17
CA ASN A 25 -25.73 -9.64 -8.23
C ASN A 25 -26.07 -10.94 -8.98
N ILE A 26 -25.21 -11.93 -8.86
CA ILE A 26 -25.40 -13.29 -9.41
C ILE A 26 -25.21 -14.26 -8.25
N GLY A 27 -26.22 -15.09 -7.98
CA GLY A 27 -26.23 -15.95 -6.81
C GLY A 27 -26.32 -15.18 -5.50
N LEU A 28 -25.59 -15.64 -4.48
CA LEU A 28 -25.43 -14.91 -3.22
C LEU A 28 -24.49 -13.72 -3.43
N TYR A 29 -24.70 -12.61 -2.71
CA TYR A 29 -23.91 -11.40 -2.93
C TYR A 29 -23.57 -10.65 -1.64
N ILE A 30 -22.48 -9.85 -1.73
CA ILE A 30 -22.02 -8.92 -0.70
C ILE A 30 -21.55 -7.63 -1.40
N ASN A 31 -22.22 -6.51 -1.15
CA ASN A 31 -21.84 -5.23 -1.72
C ASN A 31 -21.44 -4.24 -0.62
N ALA A 32 -20.38 -3.47 -0.86
CA ALA A 32 -20.05 -2.30 -0.04
C ALA A 32 -20.46 -1.02 -0.77
N THR A 33 -21.22 -0.19 -0.06
CA THR A 33 -21.74 1.10 -0.55
C THR A 33 -21.40 2.21 0.44
N ASN A 34 -21.65 3.46 0.09
CA ASN A 34 -21.45 4.63 0.96
C ASN A 34 -20.05 4.68 1.61
N ILE A 35 -19.03 4.33 0.80
CA ILE A 35 -17.63 4.31 1.27
C ILE A 35 -17.19 5.74 1.55
N LYS A 36 -16.76 6.00 2.80
CA LYS A 36 -16.23 7.29 3.25
C LYS A 36 -14.88 7.06 3.93
N HIS A 37 -13.93 7.94 3.66
CA HIS A 37 -12.64 7.98 4.31
C HIS A 37 -12.55 9.27 5.13
N VAL A 38 -12.29 9.16 6.42
CA VAL A 38 -12.14 10.31 7.32
C VAL A 38 -10.96 10.04 8.23
N ALA A 39 -9.95 10.90 8.15
CA ALA A 39 -8.69 10.75 8.88
C ALA A 39 -8.07 9.34 8.69
N ASP A 40 -7.94 8.56 9.74
CA ASP A 40 -7.37 7.22 9.78
C ASP A 40 -8.42 6.09 9.76
N GLU A 41 -9.68 6.41 9.43
CA GLU A 41 -10.80 5.47 9.43
C GLU A 41 -11.50 5.44 8.06
N THR A 42 -11.81 4.24 7.61
CA THR A 42 -12.71 3.99 6.47
C THR A 42 -14.02 3.44 7.00
N SER A 43 -15.15 4.06 6.62
CA SER A 43 -16.49 3.55 6.92
C SER A 43 -17.25 3.23 5.64
N PHE A 44 -18.06 2.17 5.68
CA PHE A 44 -18.91 1.76 4.57
C PHE A 44 -20.10 0.96 5.05
N GLU A 45 -21.11 0.82 4.19
CA GLU A 45 -22.29 0.01 4.44
C GLU A 45 -22.18 -1.29 3.66
N ILE A 46 -22.51 -2.40 4.30
CA ILE A 46 -22.62 -3.72 3.68
C ILE A 46 -24.09 -4.00 3.41
N GLU A 47 -24.39 -4.41 2.18
CA GLU A 47 -25.66 -4.97 1.78
C GLU A 47 -25.43 -6.35 1.16
N SER A 48 -26.06 -7.39 1.70
CA SER A 48 -25.79 -8.77 1.31
C SER A 48 -27.03 -9.66 1.37
N SER A 49 -26.91 -10.87 0.81
CA SER A 49 -27.94 -11.92 0.91
C SER A 49 -28.19 -12.38 2.34
N TRP A 50 -27.31 -12.08 3.31
CA TRP A 50 -27.42 -12.47 4.71
C TRP A 50 -27.88 -11.34 5.64
N GLY A 51 -27.85 -10.09 5.16
CA GLY A 51 -28.27 -8.92 5.94
C GLY A 51 -27.54 -7.64 5.54
N LYS A 52 -27.75 -6.59 6.36
CA LYS A 52 -27.14 -5.28 6.20
C LYS A 52 -26.35 -4.92 7.47
N ALA A 53 -25.21 -4.25 7.29
CA ALA A 53 -24.39 -3.78 8.39
C ALA A 53 -23.69 -2.45 8.02
N LYS A 54 -23.31 -1.67 9.05
CA LYS A 54 -22.35 -0.56 8.90
C LYS A 54 -21.03 -1.01 9.51
N LEU A 55 -19.95 -0.77 8.78
CA LEU A 55 -18.62 -1.20 9.18
C LEU A 55 -17.67 -0.01 9.19
N LYS A 56 -16.76 -0.02 10.18
CA LYS A 56 -15.62 0.88 10.29
C LYS A 56 -14.35 0.05 10.35
N THR A 57 -13.30 0.52 9.66
CA THR A 57 -12.01 -0.15 9.61
C THR A 57 -10.89 0.88 9.48
N ARG A 58 -9.70 0.52 9.95
CA ARG A 58 -8.47 1.30 9.72
C ARG A 58 -7.77 0.94 8.42
N LEU A 59 -8.34 0.05 7.63
CA LEU A 59 -7.78 -0.32 6.34
C LEU A 59 -8.10 0.74 5.29
N PHE A 60 -7.06 1.22 4.61
CA PHE A 60 -7.18 2.23 3.56
C PHE A 60 -7.30 1.62 2.17
N GLY A 61 -8.04 2.32 1.31
CA GLY A 61 -8.13 2.02 -0.11
C GLY A 61 -9.21 1.02 -0.47
N LYS A 62 -9.81 1.25 -1.63
CA LYS A 62 -10.90 0.42 -2.18
C LYS A 62 -10.54 -1.05 -2.33
N PHE A 63 -9.25 -1.35 -2.61
CA PHE A 63 -8.80 -2.73 -2.72
C PHE A 63 -8.87 -3.48 -1.39
N ASN A 64 -8.59 -2.82 -0.26
CA ASN A 64 -8.72 -3.43 1.06
C ASN A 64 -10.18 -3.68 1.42
N ILE A 65 -11.10 -2.79 1.05
CA ILE A 65 -12.53 -3.06 1.20
C ILE A 65 -12.91 -4.30 0.38
N SER A 66 -12.44 -4.40 -0.86
CA SER A 66 -12.65 -5.58 -1.70
C SER A 66 -12.10 -6.87 -1.05
N ASN A 67 -10.92 -6.79 -0.41
CA ASN A 67 -10.34 -7.90 0.34
C ASN A 67 -11.20 -8.29 1.56
N LEU A 68 -11.71 -7.30 2.32
CA LEU A 68 -12.62 -7.57 3.45
C LEU A 68 -13.90 -8.26 2.98
N LEU A 69 -14.49 -7.83 1.86
CA LEU A 69 -15.67 -8.49 1.30
C LEU A 69 -15.36 -9.94 0.85
N ALA A 70 -14.17 -10.20 0.31
CA ALA A 70 -13.74 -11.55 -0.05
C ALA A 70 -13.60 -12.44 1.19
N VAL A 71 -12.96 -11.93 2.26
CA VAL A 71 -12.85 -12.63 3.56
C VAL A 71 -14.23 -12.90 4.14
N MET A 72 -15.12 -11.90 4.13
CA MET A 72 -16.50 -12.07 4.59
C MET A 72 -17.23 -13.14 3.79
N GLY A 73 -17.06 -13.16 2.47
CA GLY A 73 -17.63 -14.20 1.60
C GLY A 73 -17.12 -15.60 1.96
N ALA A 74 -15.83 -15.74 2.27
CA ALA A 74 -15.26 -17.01 2.70
C ALA A 74 -15.81 -17.46 4.08
N LEU A 75 -15.95 -16.54 5.03
CA LEU A 75 -16.54 -16.83 6.35
C LEU A 75 -18.00 -17.29 6.21
N LEU A 76 -18.81 -16.57 5.42
CA LEU A 76 -20.21 -16.92 5.20
C LEU A 76 -20.37 -18.23 4.43
N ALA A 77 -19.47 -18.54 3.49
CA ALA A 77 -19.43 -19.83 2.79
C ALA A 77 -19.04 -20.99 3.73
N SER A 78 -18.42 -20.67 4.86
CA SER A 78 -18.04 -21.63 5.92
C SER A 78 -19.04 -21.64 7.09
N ASP A 79 -20.30 -21.23 6.83
CA ASP A 79 -21.41 -21.22 7.78
C ASP A 79 -21.18 -20.35 9.04
N VAL A 80 -20.27 -19.37 8.96
CA VAL A 80 -20.12 -18.36 10.03
C VAL A 80 -21.31 -17.41 9.98
N GLU A 81 -21.96 -17.22 11.13
CA GLU A 81 -23.10 -16.31 11.27
C GLU A 81 -22.73 -14.87 10.85
N PHE A 82 -23.68 -14.17 10.16
CA PHE A 82 -23.44 -12.87 9.56
C PHE A 82 -22.86 -11.83 10.53
N ASN A 83 -23.44 -11.68 11.72
CA ASN A 83 -22.95 -10.69 12.69
C ASN A 83 -21.56 -11.04 13.22
N LYS A 84 -21.22 -12.33 13.36
CA LYS A 84 -19.88 -12.78 13.72
C LYS A 84 -18.87 -12.46 12.60
N ALA A 85 -19.25 -12.68 11.34
CA ALA A 85 -18.41 -12.32 10.20
C ALA A 85 -18.18 -10.80 10.13
N VAL A 86 -19.22 -9.97 10.34
CA VAL A 86 -19.11 -8.51 10.40
C VAL A 86 -18.16 -8.08 11.52
N ASN A 87 -18.31 -8.62 12.72
CA ASN A 87 -17.42 -8.28 13.84
C ASN A 87 -15.97 -8.69 13.54
N ALA A 88 -15.75 -9.89 13.03
CA ALA A 88 -14.42 -10.38 12.70
C ALA A 88 -13.71 -9.46 11.69
N ILE A 89 -14.38 -9.06 10.59
CA ILE A 89 -13.75 -8.18 9.58
C ILE A 89 -13.58 -6.73 10.06
N SER A 90 -14.34 -6.27 11.05
CA SER A 90 -14.18 -4.95 11.65
C SER A 90 -12.90 -4.82 12.50
N GLU A 91 -12.43 -5.92 13.08
CA GLU A 91 -11.24 -6.01 13.92
C GLU A 91 -9.95 -6.24 13.12
N VAL A 92 -10.06 -6.50 11.82
CA VAL A 92 -8.88 -6.73 10.96
C VAL A 92 -8.02 -5.47 10.92
N SER A 93 -6.76 -5.62 11.30
CA SER A 93 -5.72 -4.60 11.15
C SER A 93 -4.95 -4.75 9.84
N THR A 94 -4.19 -3.73 9.45
CA THR A 94 -3.27 -3.81 8.32
C THR A 94 -2.25 -4.92 8.53
N VAL A 95 -2.00 -5.69 7.49
CA VAL A 95 -0.86 -6.61 7.48
C VAL A 95 0.42 -5.76 7.55
N PRO A 96 1.39 -6.10 8.42
CA PRO A 96 2.65 -5.37 8.51
C PRO A 96 3.28 -5.15 7.13
N GLY A 97 3.73 -3.93 6.85
CA GLY A 97 4.32 -3.55 5.56
C GLY A 97 3.35 -3.50 4.38
N ARG A 98 2.04 -3.44 4.60
CA ARG A 98 1.00 -3.25 3.58
C ARG A 98 0.15 -2.03 3.89
N MET A 99 0.36 -0.92 3.19
CA MET A 99 -0.29 0.37 3.47
C MET A 99 -0.29 0.68 4.98
N GLU A 100 0.84 0.43 5.62
CA GLU A 100 1.00 0.61 7.05
C GLU A 100 1.35 2.07 7.37
N PHE A 101 0.43 2.77 7.99
CA PHE A 101 0.64 4.14 8.43
C PHE A 101 1.50 4.16 9.70
N ILE A 102 2.60 4.89 9.65
CA ILE A 102 3.47 5.11 10.79
C ILE A 102 3.00 6.35 11.52
N THR A 103 2.44 6.13 12.70
CA THR A 103 2.04 7.22 13.60
C THR A 103 3.12 7.47 14.65
N PRO A 104 3.59 8.71 14.83
CA PRO A 104 4.49 9.05 15.93
C PRO A 104 3.85 8.67 17.28
N LYS A 105 4.65 8.19 18.23
CA LYS A 105 4.16 7.96 19.59
C LYS A 105 3.55 9.25 20.14
N LYS A 106 2.44 9.14 20.92
CA LYS A 106 1.66 10.27 21.51
C LYS A 106 2.48 11.37 22.21
N ASN A 107 3.73 11.11 22.53
CA ASN A 107 4.65 12.04 23.22
C ASN A 107 5.66 12.72 22.29
N SER A 108 5.57 12.54 20.96
CA SER A 108 6.47 13.25 20.05
C SER A 108 6.14 14.74 20.07
N ARG A 109 7.17 15.57 20.31
CA ARG A 109 7.04 17.04 20.36
C ARG A 109 6.74 17.67 19.00
N ARG A 110 6.89 16.91 17.91
CA ARG A 110 6.59 17.38 16.57
C ARG A 110 5.09 17.29 16.29
N LYS A 111 4.40 18.40 16.51
CA LYS A 111 2.97 18.59 16.13
C LYS A 111 2.76 18.63 14.59
N SER A 112 3.82 18.56 13.81
CA SER A 112 3.80 18.78 12.35
C SER A 112 4.83 17.92 11.61
N SER A 113 4.61 16.61 11.54
CA SER A 113 5.38 15.71 10.67
C SER A 113 4.52 15.21 9.50
N PRO A 114 5.13 14.85 8.35
CA PRO A 114 4.40 14.24 7.25
C PRO A 114 3.77 12.91 7.68
N ALA A 115 2.73 12.49 6.99
CA ALA A 115 2.24 11.13 7.09
C ALA A 115 3.24 10.20 6.39
N VAL A 116 3.65 9.12 7.06
CA VAL A 116 4.56 8.12 6.49
C VAL A 116 3.84 6.80 6.32
N VAL A 117 4.00 6.17 5.17
CA VAL A 117 3.35 4.90 4.81
C VAL A 117 4.39 3.91 4.32
N ILE A 118 4.39 2.70 4.89
CA ILE A 118 5.22 1.58 4.45
C ILE A 118 4.38 0.64 3.57
N ASP A 119 4.91 0.27 2.41
CA ASP A 119 4.25 -0.70 1.53
C ASP A 119 5.23 -1.64 0.81
N TYR A 120 4.78 -2.84 0.53
CA TYR A 120 5.56 -3.86 -0.21
C TYR A 120 5.48 -3.67 -1.74
N ALA A 121 4.96 -2.59 -2.25
CA ALA A 121 4.84 -2.31 -3.68
C ALA A 121 6.22 -2.32 -4.35
N HIS A 122 6.53 -3.38 -5.08
CA HIS A 122 7.80 -3.63 -5.76
C HIS A 122 7.60 -3.98 -7.25
N THR A 123 6.46 -3.63 -7.81
CA THR A 123 6.13 -3.75 -9.23
C THR A 123 5.48 -2.46 -9.72
N PRO A 124 5.56 -2.13 -11.04
CA PRO A 124 4.96 -0.92 -11.58
C PRO A 124 3.48 -0.77 -11.24
N GLN A 125 2.70 -1.85 -11.42
CA GLN A 125 1.26 -1.81 -11.15
C GLN A 125 0.94 -1.64 -9.67
N ALA A 126 1.72 -2.27 -8.77
CA ALA A 126 1.53 -2.09 -7.33
C ALA A 126 1.83 -0.64 -6.92
N LEU A 127 2.91 -0.03 -7.41
CA LEU A 127 3.23 1.38 -7.17
C LEU A 127 2.11 2.30 -7.67
N ILE A 128 1.61 2.11 -8.89
CA ILE A 128 0.49 2.87 -9.43
C ILE A 128 -0.72 2.80 -8.51
N ASN A 129 -1.06 1.61 -8.04
CA ASN A 129 -2.24 1.40 -7.20
C ASN A 129 -2.08 2.09 -5.84
N VAL A 130 -0.93 1.91 -5.17
CA VAL A 130 -0.65 2.53 -3.87
C VAL A 130 -0.60 4.06 -3.99
N LEU A 131 0.15 4.59 -4.95
CA LEU A 131 0.27 6.04 -5.16
C LEU A 131 -1.07 6.70 -5.47
N LYS A 132 -1.93 6.07 -6.29
CA LYS A 132 -3.29 6.58 -6.53
C LYS A 132 -4.17 6.62 -5.28
N VAL A 133 -4.05 5.61 -4.42
CA VAL A 133 -4.77 5.59 -3.15
C VAL A 133 -4.26 6.71 -2.24
N LEU A 134 -2.93 6.83 -2.07
CA LEU A 134 -2.34 7.85 -1.22
C LEU A 134 -2.61 9.26 -1.75
N ARG A 135 -2.57 9.48 -3.08
CA ARG A 135 -2.90 10.78 -3.69
C ARG A 135 -4.30 11.28 -3.34
N ALA A 136 -5.27 10.38 -3.22
CA ALA A 136 -6.64 10.76 -2.85
C ALA A 136 -6.77 11.25 -1.40
N HIS A 137 -5.75 11.03 -0.57
CA HIS A 137 -5.71 11.40 0.86
C HIS A 137 -4.61 12.42 1.19
N CYS A 138 -3.70 12.70 0.26
CA CYS A 138 -2.60 13.63 0.43
C CYS A 138 -3.03 15.03 0.00
N VAL A 139 -2.94 15.99 0.91
CA VAL A 139 -3.26 17.41 0.63
C VAL A 139 -2.05 18.10 -0.02
N GLY A 140 -0.86 17.86 0.52
CA GLY A 140 0.40 18.40 0.03
C GLY A 140 1.05 17.55 -1.07
N LYS A 141 2.37 17.45 -1.04
CA LYS A 141 3.15 16.65 -1.99
C LYS A 141 3.17 15.18 -1.57
N LEU A 142 3.07 14.30 -2.56
CA LEU A 142 3.25 12.86 -2.39
C LEU A 142 4.68 12.49 -2.77
N TRP A 143 5.45 12.07 -1.78
CA TRP A 143 6.82 11.58 -1.91
C TRP A 143 6.83 10.07 -2.10
N CYS A 144 7.74 9.54 -2.90
CA CYS A 144 7.91 8.10 -3.07
C CYS A 144 9.40 7.73 -2.97
N VAL A 145 9.76 7.02 -1.89
CA VAL A 145 11.08 6.39 -1.72
C VAL A 145 10.97 4.96 -2.24
N PHE A 146 11.75 4.59 -3.25
CA PHE A 146 11.69 3.27 -3.87
C PHE A 146 13.02 2.84 -4.47
N GLY A 147 13.17 1.54 -4.64
CA GLY A 147 14.29 0.91 -5.34
C GLY A 147 13.85 -0.38 -6.02
N CYS A 148 14.80 -1.08 -6.62
CA CYS A 148 14.58 -2.38 -7.24
C CYS A 148 15.56 -3.42 -6.70
N GLY A 149 15.08 -4.64 -6.51
CA GLY A 149 15.95 -5.75 -6.13
C GLY A 149 16.80 -6.25 -7.30
N GLY A 150 18.06 -6.57 -7.01
CA GLY A 150 18.94 -7.27 -7.91
C GLY A 150 18.58 -8.76 -8.04
N ASN A 151 19.09 -9.43 -9.10
CA ASN A 151 18.77 -10.82 -9.47
C ASN A 151 17.26 -11.05 -9.56
N ARG A 152 16.55 -10.10 -10.15
CA ARG A 152 15.11 -10.09 -10.39
C ARG A 152 14.84 -9.54 -11.80
N ASP A 153 13.57 -9.46 -12.17
CA ASP A 153 13.12 -8.88 -13.44
C ASP A 153 13.65 -7.44 -13.61
N GLN A 154 14.58 -7.26 -14.55
CA GLN A 154 15.18 -5.96 -14.89
C GLN A 154 14.20 -5.09 -15.69
N GLY A 155 13.33 -5.71 -16.49
CA GLY A 155 12.37 -4.97 -17.33
C GLY A 155 11.41 -4.07 -16.55
N LYS A 156 11.16 -4.38 -15.28
CA LYS A 156 10.31 -3.55 -14.41
C LYS A 156 10.98 -2.26 -13.93
N ARG A 157 12.33 -2.14 -13.95
CA ARG A 157 13.08 -1.03 -13.36
C ARG A 157 12.65 0.31 -13.96
N LYS A 158 12.70 0.43 -15.29
CA LYS A 158 12.21 1.63 -16.02
C LYS A 158 10.73 1.90 -15.80
N LEU A 159 9.92 0.86 -15.81
CA LEU A 159 8.47 0.97 -15.64
C LEU A 159 8.09 1.45 -14.23
N MET A 160 8.87 1.09 -13.21
CA MET A 160 8.67 1.58 -11.85
C MET A 160 8.99 3.08 -11.74
N ALA A 161 10.09 3.54 -12.35
CA ALA A 161 10.40 4.96 -12.43
C ALA A 161 9.30 5.77 -13.12
N GLN A 162 8.82 5.30 -14.28
CA GLN A 162 7.69 5.92 -15.00
C GLN A 162 6.40 5.96 -14.16
N ALA A 163 6.14 4.91 -13.40
CA ALA A 163 4.98 4.86 -12.51
C ALA A 163 5.09 5.90 -11.40
N VAL A 164 6.28 6.03 -10.78
CA VAL A 164 6.53 7.02 -9.73
C VAL A 164 6.48 8.45 -10.29
N GLU A 165 7.17 8.72 -11.40
CA GLU A 165 7.17 10.03 -12.08
C GLU A 165 5.74 10.52 -12.37
N LYS A 166 4.87 9.60 -12.80
CA LYS A 166 3.49 9.95 -13.19
C LYS A 166 2.55 10.17 -11.99
N HIS A 167 2.83 9.58 -10.83
CA HIS A 167 1.85 9.48 -9.74
C HIS A 167 2.34 10.03 -8.40
N ALA A 168 3.63 10.38 -8.27
CA ALA A 168 4.20 11.09 -7.12
C ALA A 168 4.69 12.48 -7.55
N ASP A 169 4.77 13.42 -6.60
CA ASP A 169 5.30 14.76 -6.83
C ASP A 169 6.82 14.80 -6.65
N VAL A 170 7.36 13.92 -5.80
CA VAL A 170 8.80 13.82 -5.51
C VAL A 170 9.22 12.35 -5.49
N ALA A 171 10.22 12.02 -6.28
CA ALA A 171 10.81 10.70 -6.35
C ALA A 171 12.17 10.66 -5.64
N VAL A 172 12.39 9.65 -4.79
CA VAL A 172 13.69 9.35 -4.17
C VAL A 172 14.05 7.91 -4.51
N VAL A 173 15.05 7.76 -5.38
CA VAL A 173 15.57 6.45 -5.79
C VAL A 173 16.62 6.01 -4.79
N THR A 174 16.57 4.74 -4.37
CA THR A 174 17.50 4.18 -3.38
C THR A 174 17.74 2.69 -3.62
N ASP A 175 18.68 2.10 -2.88
CA ASP A 175 18.90 0.66 -2.93
C ASP A 175 17.78 -0.08 -2.18
N ASP A 176 17.31 -1.18 -2.77
CA ASP A 176 16.44 -2.17 -2.13
C ASP A 176 17.30 -3.33 -1.61
N ASN A 177 17.25 -4.50 -2.24
CA ASN A 177 18.12 -5.66 -2.01
C ASN A 177 18.97 -5.88 -3.26
N PRO A 178 20.17 -5.27 -3.39
CA PRO A 178 20.98 -5.42 -4.61
C PRO A 178 21.46 -6.87 -4.83
N ARG A 179 21.52 -7.70 -3.78
CA ARG A 179 21.99 -9.09 -3.82
C ARG A 179 23.39 -9.19 -4.39
N PHE A 180 23.55 -9.78 -5.58
CA PHE A 180 24.85 -9.94 -6.24
C PHE A 180 25.05 -8.96 -7.41
N GLU A 181 24.05 -8.14 -7.75
CA GLU A 181 24.18 -7.07 -8.76
C GLU A 181 24.83 -5.82 -8.15
N ASP A 182 25.44 -5.01 -9.03
CA ASP A 182 25.96 -3.71 -8.64
C ASP A 182 24.77 -2.74 -8.38
N PRO A 183 24.68 -2.10 -7.21
CA PRO A 183 23.65 -1.13 -6.92
C PRO A 183 23.59 0.03 -7.94
N GLU A 184 24.76 0.47 -8.46
CA GLU A 184 24.83 1.53 -9.46
C GLU A 184 24.20 1.10 -10.79
N GLU A 185 24.41 -0.14 -11.23
CA GLU A 185 23.76 -0.67 -12.44
C GLU A 185 22.24 -0.70 -12.29
N ILE A 186 21.74 -1.15 -11.13
CA ILE A 186 20.30 -1.19 -10.84
C ILE A 186 19.71 0.23 -10.90
N THR A 187 20.33 1.19 -10.23
CA THR A 187 19.84 2.57 -10.20
C THR A 187 19.95 3.26 -11.56
N ASN A 188 21.00 2.99 -12.34
CA ASN A 188 21.13 3.49 -13.71
C ASN A 188 19.96 3.01 -14.60
N GLU A 189 19.56 1.74 -14.48
CA GLU A 189 18.40 1.23 -15.22
C GLU A 189 17.07 1.83 -14.74
N ILE A 190 16.93 2.15 -13.45
CA ILE A 190 15.76 2.87 -12.93
C ILE A 190 15.73 4.28 -13.54
N GLN A 191 16.86 4.98 -13.54
CA GLN A 191 16.98 6.36 -14.06
C GLN A 191 16.56 6.48 -15.52
N LEU A 192 16.84 5.47 -16.36
CA LEU A 192 16.38 5.41 -17.75
C LEU A 192 14.85 5.46 -17.92
N GLY A 193 14.11 5.30 -16.85
CA GLY A 193 12.64 5.39 -16.87
C GLY A 193 12.11 6.80 -16.64
N PHE A 194 12.90 7.71 -16.08
CA PHE A 194 12.51 9.11 -15.90
C PHE A 194 12.68 9.90 -17.19
N SER A 195 11.82 10.89 -17.39
CA SER A 195 11.99 11.86 -18.50
C SER A 195 13.15 12.81 -18.21
N SER A 196 13.71 13.41 -19.25
CA SER A 196 14.83 14.36 -19.13
C SER A 196 14.48 15.64 -18.36
N SER A 197 13.19 15.95 -18.20
CA SER A 197 12.68 17.09 -17.43
C SER A 197 12.35 16.75 -15.97
N SER A 198 12.41 15.49 -15.59
CA SER A 198 12.09 15.06 -14.22
C SER A 198 13.20 15.41 -13.24
N SER A 199 12.80 15.87 -12.08
CA SER A 199 13.68 15.97 -10.92
C SER A 199 13.44 14.80 -9.97
N TYR A 200 14.48 14.03 -9.70
CA TYR A 200 14.47 13.00 -8.66
C TYR A 200 15.77 13.09 -7.85
N SER A 201 15.76 12.56 -6.66
CA SER A 201 16.96 12.40 -5.83
C SER A 201 17.43 10.93 -5.89
N LEU A 202 18.73 10.70 -6.06
CA LEU A 202 19.35 9.39 -5.97
C LEU A 202 20.21 9.34 -4.71
N ILE A 203 19.87 8.44 -3.79
CA ILE A 203 20.57 8.24 -2.51
C ILE A 203 20.67 6.73 -2.27
N HIS A 204 21.85 6.14 -2.50
CA HIS A 204 22.06 4.68 -2.38
C HIS A 204 21.76 4.15 -0.97
N ASP A 205 22.23 4.86 0.06
CA ASP A 205 21.94 4.52 1.45
C ASP A 205 20.45 4.68 1.74
N ARG A 206 19.73 3.56 1.92
CA ARG A 206 18.30 3.55 2.10
C ARG A 206 17.84 4.27 3.37
N GLN A 207 18.61 4.20 4.44
CA GLN A 207 18.31 4.95 5.66
C GLN A 207 18.36 6.45 5.40
N LYS A 208 19.42 6.93 4.73
CA LYS A 208 19.56 8.34 4.37
C LYS A 208 18.49 8.78 3.37
N ALA A 209 18.07 7.92 2.45
CA ALA A 209 16.99 8.21 1.52
C ALA A 209 15.65 8.40 2.24
N ILE A 210 15.34 7.54 3.20
CA ILE A 210 14.14 7.66 4.06
C ILE A 210 14.22 8.94 4.90
N GLU A 211 15.37 9.19 5.53
CA GLU A 211 15.60 10.39 6.33
C GLU A 211 15.45 11.66 5.48
N TYR A 212 16.04 11.68 4.29
CA TYR A 212 15.91 12.79 3.35
C TYR A 212 14.44 13.09 3.03
N ALA A 213 13.67 12.07 2.66
CA ALA A 213 12.26 12.24 2.32
C ALA A 213 11.44 12.77 3.52
N ILE A 214 11.60 12.17 4.71
CA ILE A 214 10.81 12.56 5.90
C ILE A 214 11.18 13.98 6.38
N ARG A 215 12.47 14.36 6.33
CA ARG A 215 12.92 15.68 6.81
C ARG A 215 12.55 16.82 5.86
N HIS A 216 12.46 16.56 4.55
CA HIS A 216 12.11 17.58 3.55
C HIS A 216 10.60 17.64 3.24
N ALA A 217 9.84 16.63 3.61
CA ALA A 217 8.40 16.63 3.47
C ALA A 217 7.72 17.57 4.50
N GLY A 218 6.74 18.33 4.05
CA GLY A 218 5.92 19.20 4.88
C GLY A 218 4.84 18.44 5.67
N VAL A 219 4.16 19.13 6.56
CA VAL A 219 3.11 18.55 7.43
C VAL A 219 1.90 18.01 6.64
N GLU A 220 1.60 18.61 5.51
CA GLU A 220 0.49 18.20 4.63
C GLU A 220 0.93 17.17 3.59
N ASP A 221 2.24 16.87 3.53
CA ASP A 221 2.81 15.91 2.61
C ASP A 221 2.64 14.48 3.13
N MET A 222 2.78 13.53 2.21
CA MET A 222 2.77 12.13 2.51
C MET A 222 3.99 11.44 1.90
N VAL A 223 4.68 10.60 2.67
CA VAL A 223 5.87 9.86 2.25
C VAL A 223 5.54 8.38 2.15
N LEU A 224 5.56 7.83 0.94
CA LEU A 224 5.51 6.41 0.70
C LEU A 224 6.94 5.84 0.71
N ILE A 225 7.20 4.85 1.55
CA ILE A 225 8.41 4.03 1.51
C ILE A 225 8.02 2.67 0.94
N ALA A 226 8.45 2.40 -0.29
CA ALA A 226 8.00 1.26 -1.08
C ALA A 226 9.11 0.23 -1.31
N GLY A 227 8.70 -1.03 -1.49
CA GLY A 227 9.57 -2.14 -1.91
C GLY A 227 9.66 -3.24 -0.86
N LYS A 228 10.19 -2.94 0.32
CA LYS A 228 10.50 -3.94 1.36
C LYS A 228 9.31 -4.32 2.23
N GLY A 229 8.38 -3.40 2.47
CA GLY A 229 7.23 -3.67 3.34
C GLY A 229 7.67 -4.13 4.73
N HIS A 230 7.42 -5.41 5.06
CA HIS A 230 7.76 -6.01 6.35
C HIS A 230 9.14 -6.72 6.37
N GLU A 231 9.92 -6.62 5.30
CA GLU A 231 11.26 -7.21 5.28
C GLU A 231 12.18 -6.50 6.28
N ALA A 232 12.77 -7.27 7.19
CA ALA A 232 13.66 -6.77 8.25
C ALA A 232 15.16 -6.94 7.92
N VAL A 233 15.48 -7.13 6.63
CA VAL A 233 16.87 -7.29 6.17
C VAL A 233 17.09 -6.61 4.82
N GLN A 234 18.34 -6.15 4.59
CA GLN A 234 18.83 -5.78 3.28
C GLN A 234 19.89 -6.80 2.83
N ILE A 235 19.72 -7.34 1.61
CA ILE A 235 20.61 -8.40 1.09
C ILE A 235 21.64 -7.77 0.17
N VAL A 236 22.91 -7.77 0.57
CA VAL A 236 24.04 -7.22 -0.16
C VAL A 236 25.14 -8.28 -0.29
N LYS A 237 25.51 -8.65 -1.52
CA LYS A 237 26.50 -9.68 -1.82
C LYS A 237 26.30 -10.99 -1.03
N GLY A 238 25.02 -11.39 -0.91
CA GLY A 238 24.60 -12.58 -0.16
C GLY A 238 24.53 -12.42 1.37
N ASN A 239 25.00 -11.31 1.93
CA ASN A 239 24.89 -11.02 3.36
C ASN A 239 23.52 -10.42 3.68
N HIS A 240 22.91 -10.89 4.76
CA HIS A 240 21.65 -10.37 5.30
C HIS A 240 21.97 -9.34 6.39
N LEU A 241 21.93 -8.07 6.02
CA LEU A 241 22.16 -6.96 6.94
C LEU A 241 20.83 -6.58 7.61
N PRO A 242 20.73 -6.45 8.93
CA PRO A 242 19.54 -5.99 9.61
C PRO A 242 19.11 -4.62 9.08
N PHE A 243 17.88 -4.50 8.60
CA PHE A 243 17.32 -3.25 8.09
C PHE A 243 15.80 -3.32 8.02
N ASP A 244 15.11 -2.40 8.69
CA ASP A 244 13.65 -2.33 8.74
C ASP A 244 13.19 -0.90 8.43
N ASP A 245 12.51 -0.72 7.30
CA ASP A 245 11.97 0.57 6.85
C ASP A 245 11.09 1.23 7.92
N LYS A 246 10.29 0.43 8.60
CA LYS A 246 9.38 0.91 9.64
C LYS A 246 10.13 1.45 10.84
N GLN A 247 11.13 0.70 11.33
CA GLN A 247 11.91 1.13 12.48
C GLN A 247 12.69 2.42 12.17
N VAL A 248 13.32 2.49 10.98
CA VAL A 248 14.00 3.69 10.51
C VAL A 248 13.05 4.89 10.47
N ALA A 249 11.87 4.74 9.91
CA ALA A 249 10.88 5.83 9.86
C ALA A 249 10.43 6.27 11.25
N ILE A 250 10.21 5.33 12.18
CA ILE A 250 9.84 5.63 13.58
C ILE A 250 10.95 6.44 14.26
N ASP A 251 12.21 6.01 14.12
CA ASP A 251 13.35 6.66 14.78
C ASP A 251 13.50 8.10 14.27
N ILE A 252 13.46 8.31 12.95
CA ILE A 252 13.52 9.64 12.34
C ILE A 252 12.37 10.55 12.81
N LEU A 253 11.15 10.02 12.85
CA LEU A 253 9.97 10.77 13.33
C LEU A 253 10.05 11.10 14.84
N GLN A 254 10.85 10.38 15.61
CA GLN A 254 11.09 10.63 17.03
C GLN A 254 12.28 11.57 17.28
N GLU A 255 13.37 11.45 16.50
CA GLU A 255 14.57 12.29 16.62
C GLU A 255 14.38 13.74 16.16
N ALA A 256 13.41 13.98 15.30
CA ALA A 256 13.09 15.33 14.84
C ALA A 256 12.45 16.19 15.94
N LEU A 257 12.92 15.96 17.18
CA LEU A 257 12.55 16.66 18.42
C LEU A 257 13.63 17.74 18.78
#